data_435a8a20936f15912fff0294b2859c6f
#
_entry.id   435a8a20936f15912fff0294b2859c6f
#
_cell.length_a   1.000
_cell.length_b   1.000
_cell.length_c   1.000
_cell.angle_alpha   90.00
_cell.angle_beta   90.00
_cell.angle_gamma   90.00
#
_symmetry.space_group_name_H-M   'P 1'
#
loop_
_entity.id
_entity.type
_entity.pdbx_description
1 polymer ?
#
loop_
_entity_poly.entity_id
_entity_poly.type
_entity_poly.pdbx_seq_one_letter_code
_entity_poly.pdbx_strand_id
1 'polypeptide(L)'
;MNKQEADILMEIQQEQFATQRILSETTNYSLGMVNKALHSLMSQGYINEDNKLTDKARRDLENKAPRNAIILAAGFGMRMVPINMQIPKALIEVKGEILIERIIKHLHEMDITEIYVVVGFMKEEFEYLIDKYGVKLIVNEEYSFKNNLHSLCLAASHLNNTYIVPCDIWCDKNPFNKYELYSWYMVSDEMDKNSDVRVNRKQELVQREVEETGNKMIGITYLIEEQSKFVQKQLERLDKISAYNESFWETTLYEKDRMIVQARIVNAKRY
;
A
#
# COMPACT_ATOMS: atom_id res chain seq x y z
N MET A 1 -11.70 -13.28 -10.93
CA MET A 1 -10.21 -13.46 -11.03
C MET A 1 -9.67 -13.58 -9.61
N ASN A 2 -8.94 -14.64 -9.31
CA ASN A 2 -8.28 -14.83 -8.01
C ASN A 2 -6.90 -14.16 -7.99
N LYS A 3 -6.22 -14.15 -6.80
CA LYS A 3 -4.91 -13.51 -6.64
C LYS A 3 -3.86 -14.05 -7.62
N GLN A 4 -3.78 -15.37 -7.80
CA GLN A 4 -2.78 -16.00 -8.68
C GLN A 4 -2.98 -15.62 -10.15
N GLU A 5 -4.24 -15.59 -10.60
CA GLU A 5 -4.61 -15.13 -11.94
C GLU A 5 -4.25 -13.65 -12.13
N ALA A 6 -4.50 -12.81 -11.11
CA ALA A 6 -4.18 -11.39 -11.15
C ALA A 6 -2.65 -11.16 -11.20
N ASP A 7 -1.87 -11.86 -10.37
CA ASP A 7 -0.41 -11.76 -10.38
C ASP A 7 0.17 -12.15 -11.75
N ILE A 8 -0.31 -13.25 -12.35
CA ILE A 8 0.12 -13.67 -13.69
C ILE A 8 -0.28 -12.67 -14.76
N LEU A 9 -1.50 -12.11 -14.68
CA LEU A 9 -1.96 -11.10 -15.64
C LEU A 9 -1.12 -9.81 -15.55
N MET A 10 -0.71 -9.43 -14.33
CA MET A 10 0.19 -8.30 -14.11
C MET A 10 1.58 -8.55 -14.73
N GLU A 11 2.14 -9.75 -14.56
CA GLU A 11 3.43 -10.10 -15.19
C GLU A 11 3.34 -10.09 -16.72
N ILE A 12 2.25 -10.63 -17.30
CA ILE A 12 2.02 -10.58 -18.76
C ILE A 12 1.90 -9.13 -19.25
N GLN A 13 1.35 -8.22 -18.44
CA GLN A 13 1.24 -6.81 -18.77
C GLN A 13 2.60 -6.11 -18.78
N GLN A 14 3.51 -6.49 -17.89
CA GLN A 14 4.85 -5.90 -17.80
C GLN A 14 5.80 -6.46 -18.87
N GLU A 15 5.67 -7.76 -19.18
CA GLU A 15 6.54 -8.49 -20.11
C GLU A 15 5.82 -8.78 -21.44
N GLN A 16 6.38 -8.30 -22.56
CA GLN A 16 5.78 -8.52 -23.89
C GLN A 16 5.80 -10.00 -24.33
N PHE A 17 6.68 -10.84 -23.76
CA PHE A 17 6.85 -12.26 -24.09
C PHE A 17 7.11 -13.11 -22.84
N ALA A 18 6.11 -13.28 -22.00
CA ALA A 18 6.23 -14.09 -20.81
C ALA A 18 6.01 -15.59 -21.12
N THR A 19 7.05 -16.38 -21.05
CA THR A 19 6.91 -17.84 -21.07
C THR A 19 6.42 -18.35 -19.71
N GLN A 20 5.80 -19.54 -19.68
CA GLN A 20 5.35 -20.16 -18.41
C GLN A 20 6.47 -20.30 -17.38
N ARG A 21 7.71 -20.49 -17.84
CA ARG A 21 8.89 -20.60 -16.97
C ARG A 21 9.25 -19.25 -16.36
N ILE A 22 9.27 -18.19 -17.15
CA ILE A 22 9.49 -16.81 -16.67
C ILE A 22 8.39 -16.45 -15.66
N LEU A 23 7.12 -16.67 -15.98
CA LEU A 23 6.01 -16.43 -15.07
C LEU A 23 6.13 -17.21 -13.76
N SER A 24 6.61 -18.46 -13.81
CA SER A 24 6.88 -19.28 -12.61
C SER A 24 7.99 -18.68 -11.76
N GLU A 25 9.07 -18.20 -12.37
CA GLU A 25 10.22 -17.60 -11.69
C GLU A 25 9.89 -16.24 -11.07
N THR A 26 9.17 -15.38 -11.80
CA THR A 26 8.81 -14.01 -11.33
C THR A 26 7.74 -14.02 -10.25
N THR A 27 6.70 -14.86 -10.41
CA THR A 27 5.60 -14.97 -9.43
C THR A 27 5.90 -15.90 -8.25
N ASN A 28 6.96 -16.69 -8.35
CA ASN A 28 7.28 -17.78 -7.42
C ASN A 28 6.16 -18.84 -7.30
N TYR A 29 5.37 -19.02 -8.36
CA TYR A 29 4.34 -20.06 -8.47
C TYR A 29 4.89 -21.29 -9.20
N SER A 30 4.40 -22.50 -8.85
CA SER A 30 4.75 -23.71 -9.60
C SER A 30 4.26 -23.62 -11.04
N LEU A 31 4.97 -24.30 -11.97
CA LEU A 31 4.55 -24.38 -13.37
C LEU A 31 3.09 -24.88 -13.54
N GLY A 32 2.67 -25.82 -12.69
CA GLY A 32 1.29 -26.31 -12.69
C GLY A 32 0.25 -25.24 -12.31
N MET A 33 0.59 -24.38 -11.35
CA MET A 33 -0.25 -23.24 -10.97
C MET A 33 -0.31 -22.19 -12.08
N VAL A 34 0.83 -21.88 -12.69
CA VAL A 34 0.92 -20.95 -13.83
C VAL A 34 0.06 -21.45 -14.98
N ASN A 35 0.20 -22.74 -15.37
CA ASN A 35 -0.58 -23.34 -16.44
C ASN A 35 -2.09 -23.27 -16.16
N LYS A 36 -2.51 -23.65 -14.95
CA LYS A 36 -3.92 -23.57 -14.53
C LYS A 36 -4.45 -22.14 -14.61
N ALA A 37 -3.67 -21.15 -14.15
CA ALA A 37 -4.08 -19.76 -14.18
C ALA A 37 -4.17 -19.22 -15.62
N LEU A 38 -3.22 -19.56 -16.51
CA LEU A 38 -3.27 -19.18 -17.93
C LEU A 38 -4.52 -19.77 -18.63
N HIS A 39 -4.82 -21.04 -18.42
CA HIS A 39 -6.06 -21.64 -18.96
C HIS A 39 -7.32 -20.94 -18.42
N SER A 40 -7.34 -20.60 -17.13
CA SER A 40 -8.46 -19.88 -16.52
C SER A 40 -8.59 -18.46 -17.09
N LEU A 41 -7.49 -17.70 -17.21
CA LEU A 41 -7.48 -16.36 -17.81
C LEU A 41 -7.94 -16.38 -19.27
N MET A 42 -7.53 -17.39 -20.04
CA MET A 42 -7.96 -17.57 -21.41
C MET A 42 -9.47 -17.87 -21.48
N SER A 43 -9.96 -18.80 -20.67
CA SER A 43 -11.40 -19.14 -20.61
C SER A 43 -12.27 -17.97 -20.16
N GLN A 44 -11.74 -17.08 -19.31
CA GLN A 44 -12.39 -15.85 -18.87
C GLN A 44 -12.26 -14.71 -19.91
N GLY A 45 -11.47 -14.89 -20.97
CA GLY A 45 -11.25 -13.91 -22.03
C GLY A 45 -10.34 -12.74 -21.64
N TYR A 46 -9.41 -12.93 -20.69
CA TYR A 46 -8.40 -11.93 -20.33
C TYR A 46 -7.15 -12.01 -21.20
N ILE A 47 -6.80 -13.19 -21.67
CA ILE A 47 -5.70 -13.42 -22.61
C ILE A 47 -6.19 -14.22 -23.81
N ASN A 48 -5.53 -14.06 -24.95
CA ASN A 48 -5.76 -14.84 -26.17
C ASN A 48 -4.88 -16.10 -26.22
N GLU A 49 -4.94 -16.86 -27.32
CA GLU A 49 -4.15 -18.08 -27.54
C GLU A 49 -2.63 -17.84 -27.54
N ASP A 50 -2.18 -16.63 -27.88
CA ASP A 50 -0.78 -16.21 -27.83
C ASP A 50 -0.36 -15.67 -26.45
N ASN A 51 -1.17 -15.83 -25.40
CA ASN A 51 -1.01 -15.27 -24.06
C ASN A 51 -0.91 -13.73 -24.03
N LYS A 52 -1.48 -13.03 -25.02
CA LYS A 52 -1.52 -11.57 -25.06
C LYS A 52 -2.79 -11.04 -24.43
N LEU A 53 -2.68 -9.86 -23.80
CA LEU A 53 -3.82 -9.19 -23.19
C LEU A 53 -4.91 -8.87 -24.20
N THR A 54 -6.16 -9.16 -23.84
CA THR A 54 -7.34 -8.74 -24.59
C THR A 54 -7.78 -7.33 -24.20
N ASP A 55 -8.73 -6.74 -24.94
CA ASP A 55 -9.32 -5.45 -24.58
C ASP A 55 -10.10 -5.50 -23.25
N LYS A 56 -10.61 -6.66 -22.88
CA LYS A 56 -11.21 -6.88 -21.57
C LYS A 56 -10.17 -6.71 -20.45
N ALA A 57 -9.00 -7.34 -20.61
CA ALA A 57 -7.91 -7.23 -19.64
C ALA A 57 -7.42 -5.78 -19.51
N ARG A 58 -7.24 -5.08 -20.65
CA ARG A 58 -6.79 -3.67 -20.63
C ARG A 58 -7.78 -2.78 -19.89
N ARG A 59 -9.09 -2.93 -20.16
CA ARG A 59 -10.13 -2.16 -19.45
C ARG A 59 -10.12 -2.43 -17.94
N ASP A 60 -9.98 -3.68 -17.51
CA ASP A 60 -9.94 -4.01 -16.10
C ASP A 60 -8.69 -3.47 -15.40
N LEU A 61 -7.54 -3.49 -16.09
CA LEU A 61 -6.30 -2.86 -15.62
C LEU A 61 -6.47 -1.35 -15.45
N GLU A 62 -7.05 -0.67 -16.45
CA GLU A 62 -7.30 0.77 -16.40
C GLU A 62 -8.30 1.16 -15.31
N ASN A 63 -9.40 0.39 -15.17
CA ASN A 63 -10.43 0.65 -14.17
C ASN A 63 -9.91 0.52 -12.72
N LYS A 64 -8.91 -0.33 -12.51
CA LYS A 64 -8.31 -0.58 -11.20
C LYS A 64 -6.93 0.06 -11.04
N ALA A 65 -6.48 0.84 -12.03
CA ALA A 65 -5.22 1.57 -11.94
C ALA A 65 -5.26 2.55 -10.75
N PRO A 66 -4.12 2.73 -10.04
CA PRO A 66 -4.00 3.73 -8.99
C PRO A 66 -4.33 5.12 -9.53
N ARG A 67 -5.21 5.85 -8.85
CA ARG A 67 -5.62 7.20 -9.23
C ARG A 67 -4.84 8.25 -8.45
N ASN A 68 -4.56 7.96 -7.18
CA ASN A 68 -3.90 8.89 -6.28
C ASN A 68 -3.13 8.14 -5.18
N ALA A 69 -2.42 8.90 -4.36
CA ALA A 69 -1.79 8.41 -3.16
C ALA A 69 -2.05 9.34 -1.97
N ILE A 70 -2.15 8.76 -0.78
CA ILE A 70 -2.22 9.46 0.50
C ILE A 70 -0.99 9.10 1.31
N ILE A 71 -0.14 10.09 1.63
CA ILE A 71 1.05 9.94 2.47
C ILE A 71 0.71 10.42 3.87
N LEU A 72 0.89 9.56 4.87
CA LEU A 72 0.60 9.86 6.27
C LEU A 72 1.85 10.41 6.96
N ALA A 73 1.93 11.73 7.15
CA ALA A 73 3.08 12.46 7.66
C ALA A 73 2.77 13.39 8.87
N ALA A 74 1.62 13.21 9.52
CA ALA A 74 1.19 14.11 10.61
C ALA A 74 1.87 13.83 11.96
N GLY A 75 2.42 12.62 12.17
CA GLY A 75 2.86 12.14 13.47
C GLY A 75 4.13 12.81 13.99
N PHE A 76 4.18 13.08 15.31
CA PHE A 76 5.36 13.63 16.03
C PHE A 76 6.56 12.68 16.06
N GLY A 77 6.35 11.36 15.92
CA GLY A 77 7.43 10.38 15.87
C GLY A 77 8.20 10.19 17.19
N MET A 78 7.51 10.15 18.33
CA MET A 78 8.06 10.05 19.69
C MET A 78 9.22 9.04 19.87
N ARG A 79 9.25 7.97 19.11
CA ARG A 79 10.29 6.92 19.20
C ARG A 79 11.69 7.36 18.71
N MET A 80 11.79 8.50 18.00
CA MET A 80 13.04 9.01 17.44
C MET A 80 13.58 10.27 18.16
N VAL A 81 13.02 10.61 19.33
CA VAL A 81 13.55 11.68 20.19
C VAL A 81 15.00 11.33 20.61
N PRO A 82 16.00 12.26 20.48
CA PRO A 82 15.85 13.70 20.21
C PRO A 82 15.94 14.13 18.73
N ILE A 83 16.19 13.22 17.79
CA ILE A 83 16.47 13.56 16.37
C ILE A 83 15.31 14.33 15.74
N ASN A 84 14.08 13.89 15.97
CA ASN A 84 12.87 14.47 15.38
C ASN A 84 12.31 15.71 16.11
N MET A 85 12.97 16.19 17.15
CA MET A 85 12.59 17.48 17.77
C MET A 85 12.87 18.68 16.88
N GLN A 86 13.72 18.53 15.87
CA GLN A 86 14.15 19.61 14.96
C GLN A 86 13.63 19.42 13.53
N ILE A 87 13.33 18.19 13.11
CA ILE A 87 12.93 17.88 11.73
C ILE A 87 11.84 16.79 11.76
N PRO A 88 10.72 16.94 11.03
CA PRO A 88 9.73 15.86 10.83
C PRO A 88 10.39 14.61 10.24
N LYS A 89 9.96 13.41 10.67
CA LYS A 89 10.51 12.14 10.17
C LYS A 89 10.51 12.03 8.65
N ALA A 90 9.45 12.51 8.03
CA ALA A 90 9.27 12.49 6.58
C ALA A 90 10.35 13.29 5.84
N LEU A 91 10.94 14.29 6.50
CA LEU A 91 11.95 15.18 5.95
C LEU A 91 13.40 14.77 6.31
N ILE A 92 13.58 13.63 6.96
CA ILE A 92 14.92 13.09 7.25
C ILE A 92 15.57 12.67 5.92
N GLU A 93 16.84 13.04 5.78
CA GLU A 93 17.67 12.63 4.66
C GLU A 93 18.29 11.24 4.93
N VAL A 94 18.10 10.32 3.99
CA VAL A 94 18.69 8.98 3.99
C VAL A 94 19.41 8.77 2.66
N LYS A 95 20.68 8.37 2.70
CA LYS A 95 21.50 8.14 1.50
C LYS A 95 21.50 9.32 0.49
N GLY A 96 21.37 10.56 0.98
CA GLY A 96 21.36 11.77 0.13
C GLY A 96 19.99 12.15 -0.45
N GLU A 97 18.91 11.51 -0.03
CA GLU A 97 17.56 11.85 -0.46
C GLU A 97 16.61 12.01 0.75
N ILE A 98 15.70 12.97 0.67
CA ILE A 98 14.65 13.18 1.68
C ILE A 98 13.58 12.08 1.49
N LEU A 99 13.20 11.40 2.58
CA LEU A 99 12.29 10.24 2.55
C LEU A 99 11.01 10.51 1.78
N ILE A 100 10.27 11.57 2.13
CA ILE A 100 9.01 11.88 1.47
C ILE A 100 9.19 12.27 -0.01
N GLU A 101 10.27 12.97 -0.34
CA GLU A 101 10.56 13.33 -1.74
C GLU A 101 10.84 12.09 -2.59
N ARG A 102 11.55 11.11 -2.03
CA ARG A 102 11.79 9.83 -2.70
C ARG A 102 10.47 9.07 -2.95
N ILE A 103 9.58 9.03 -1.95
CA ILE A 103 8.24 8.42 -2.11
C ILE A 103 7.48 9.11 -3.24
N ILE A 104 7.45 10.45 -3.25
CA ILE A 104 6.75 11.23 -4.30
C ILE A 104 7.34 10.97 -5.68
N LYS A 105 8.66 10.95 -5.83
CA LYS A 105 9.34 10.63 -7.09
C LYS A 105 8.96 9.23 -7.59
N HIS A 106 8.97 8.22 -6.72
CA HIS A 106 8.56 6.86 -7.08
C HIS A 106 7.09 6.78 -7.54
N LEU A 107 6.18 7.55 -6.92
CA LEU A 107 4.79 7.66 -7.36
C LEU A 107 4.68 8.31 -8.74
N HIS A 108 5.40 9.41 -8.97
CA HIS A 108 5.43 10.10 -10.26
C HIS A 108 6.00 9.23 -11.40
N GLU A 109 7.00 8.38 -11.12
CA GLU A 109 7.53 7.40 -12.08
C GLU A 109 6.46 6.40 -12.55
N MET A 110 5.41 6.19 -11.76
CA MET A 110 4.27 5.32 -12.09
C MET A 110 3.05 6.10 -12.61
N ASP A 111 3.24 7.36 -13.02
CA ASP A 111 2.18 8.28 -13.48
C ASP A 111 1.14 8.63 -12.40
N ILE A 112 1.45 8.44 -11.10
CA ILE A 112 0.58 8.79 -9.99
C ILE A 112 0.95 10.20 -9.52
N THR A 113 0.25 11.20 -10.04
CA THR A 113 0.54 12.63 -9.82
C THR A 113 -0.41 13.31 -8.83
N GLU A 114 -1.58 12.74 -8.56
CA GLU A 114 -2.50 13.24 -7.55
C GLU A 114 -2.10 12.69 -6.17
N ILE A 115 -1.34 13.48 -5.40
CA ILE A 115 -0.78 13.07 -4.12
C ILE A 115 -1.28 13.98 -3.01
N TYR A 116 -1.85 13.38 -1.97
CA TYR A 116 -2.27 14.05 -0.73
C TYR A 116 -1.26 13.72 0.37
N VAL A 117 -0.78 14.73 1.06
CA VAL A 117 0.12 14.56 2.22
C VAL A 117 -0.63 15.05 3.46
N VAL A 118 -0.91 14.13 4.39
CA VAL A 118 -1.52 14.49 5.67
C VAL A 118 -0.41 14.91 6.62
N VAL A 119 -0.40 16.19 6.99
CA VAL A 119 0.63 16.84 7.83
C VAL A 119 0.03 17.27 9.16
N GLY A 120 0.89 17.44 10.18
CA GLY A 120 0.48 17.91 11.51
C GLY A 120 1.65 18.59 12.21
N PHE A 121 2.53 17.80 12.82
CA PHE A 121 3.75 18.34 13.46
C PHE A 121 4.63 19.06 12.44
N MET A 122 4.96 20.33 12.73
CA MET A 122 5.77 21.21 11.86
C MET A 122 5.25 21.26 10.41
N LYS A 123 3.94 21.39 10.24
CA LYS A 123 3.27 21.36 8.93
C LYS A 123 3.84 22.36 7.93
N GLU A 124 4.35 23.49 8.38
CA GLU A 124 4.94 24.56 7.56
C GLU A 124 6.18 24.06 6.78
N GLU A 125 6.92 23.11 7.33
CA GLU A 125 8.11 22.53 6.68
C GLU A 125 7.78 21.69 5.45
N PHE A 126 6.50 21.39 5.21
CA PHE A 126 6.02 20.62 4.05
C PHE A 126 5.51 21.50 2.90
N GLU A 127 5.33 22.81 3.11
CA GLU A 127 4.71 23.70 2.11
C GLU A 127 5.47 23.72 0.77
N TYR A 128 6.81 23.62 0.80
CA TYR A 128 7.62 23.58 -0.41
C TYR A 128 7.30 22.39 -1.35
N LEU A 129 6.71 21.31 -0.82
CA LEU A 129 6.30 20.17 -1.63
C LEU A 129 5.18 20.51 -2.60
N ILE A 130 4.35 21.52 -2.27
CA ILE A 130 3.29 22.01 -3.16
C ILE A 130 3.90 22.54 -4.44
N ASP A 131 4.85 23.46 -4.33
CA ASP A 131 5.49 24.09 -5.48
C ASP A 131 6.40 23.13 -6.24
N LYS A 132 7.11 22.28 -5.51
CA LYS A 132 8.13 21.38 -6.10
C LYS A 132 7.52 20.16 -6.79
N TYR A 133 6.43 19.61 -6.26
CA TYR A 133 5.87 18.32 -6.69
C TYR A 133 4.37 18.35 -7.00
N GLY A 134 3.68 19.47 -6.77
CA GLY A 134 2.24 19.59 -7.01
C GLY A 134 1.36 18.81 -6.01
N VAL A 135 1.88 18.47 -4.83
CA VAL A 135 1.10 17.75 -3.82
C VAL A 135 0.05 18.65 -3.16
N LYS A 136 -0.96 18.02 -2.56
CA LYS A 136 -2.00 18.71 -1.78
C LYS A 136 -1.81 18.37 -0.30
N LEU A 137 -1.69 19.38 0.56
CA LEU A 137 -1.58 19.18 2.00
C LEU A 137 -2.95 19.11 2.65
N ILE A 138 -3.12 18.15 3.57
CA ILE A 138 -4.27 18.01 4.46
C ILE A 138 -3.76 18.16 5.89
N VAL A 139 -4.28 19.15 6.63
CA VAL A 139 -3.78 19.43 7.97
C VAL A 139 -4.55 18.63 9.02
N ASN A 140 -3.84 17.87 9.84
CA ASN A 140 -4.35 17.24 11.04
C ASN A 140 -3.99 18.11 12.26
N GLU A 141 -4.91 18.89 12.77
CA GLU A 141 -4.71 19.71 13.96
C GLU A 141 -4.72 18.88 15.27
N GLU A 142 -5.23 17.65 15.22
CA GLU A 142 -5.34 16.75 16.38
C GLU A 142 -4.18 15.74 16.47
N TYR A 143 -3.09 15.93 15.72
CA TYR A 143 -1.96 15.00 15.61
C TYR A 143 -1.29 14.65 16.94
N SER A 144 -1.43 15.49 17.97
CA SER A 144 -0.80 15.29 19.29
C SER A 144 -1.58 14.33 20.20
N PHE A 145 -2.87 14.05 19.91
CA PHE A 145 -3.72 13.18 20.72
C PHE A 145 -4.55 12.18 19.92
N LYS A 146 -4.47 12.22 18.60
CA LYS A 146 -5.04 11.19 17.73
C LYS A 146 -3.98 10.61 16.81
N ASN A 147 -3.98 9.29 16.68
CA ASN A 147 -3.03 8.57 15.84
C ASN A 147 -3.44 8.63 14.35
N ASN A 148 -2.77 7.86 13.50
CA ASN A 148 -2.90 7.92 12.06
C ASN A 148 -4.26 7.45 11.51
N LEU A 149 -5.10 6.79 12.32
CA LEU A 149 -6.51 6.53 11.98
C LEU A 149 -7.22 7.84 11.68
N HIS A 150 -7.10 8.84 12.56
CA HIS A 150 -7.66 10.17 12.35
C HIS A 150 -7.03 10.87 11.14
N SER A 151 -5.71 10.76 10.97
CA SER A 151 -5.03 11.33 9.80
C SER A 151 -5.61 10.80 8.49
N LEU A 152 -5.83 9.49 8.39
CA LEU A 152 -6.45 8.91 7.20
C LEU A 152 -7.94 9.27 7.08
N CYS A 153 -8.66 9.44 8.20
CA CYS A 153 -10.05 9.88 8.21
C CYS A 153 -10.22 11.26 7.57
N LEU A 154 -9.30 12.21 7.83
CA LEU A 154 -9.30 13.53 7.19
C LEU A 154 -9.13 13.45 5.66
N ALA A 155 -8.43 12.45 5.16
CA ALA A 155 -8.23 12.22 3.74
C ALA A 155 -9.23 11.20 3.13
N ALA A 156 -10.20 10.70 3.90
CA ALA A 156 -11.05 9.57 3.52
C ALA A 156 -11.85 9.81 2.23
N SER A 157 -12.26 11.05 1.94
CA SER A 157 -12.98 11.39 0.70
C SER A 157 -12.19 11.17 -0.57
N HIS A 158 -10.85 11.05 -0.47
CA HIS A 158 -9.94 10.80 -1.60
C HIS A 158 -9.62 9.33 -1.81
N LEU A 159 -10.10 8.43 -0.94
CA LEU A 159 -9.91 6.99 -1.09
C LEU A 159 -10.71 6.44 -2.28
N ASN A 160 -10.00 6.12 -3.37
CA ASN A 160 -10.57 5.48 -4.55
C ASN A 160 -9.45 4.97 -5.48
N ASN A 161 -9.17 3.69 -5.51
CA ASN A 161 -7.99 3.12 -6.16
C ASN A 161 -6.70 3.84 -5.68
N THR A 162 -6.48 3.81 -4.38
CA THR A 162 -5.53 4.69 -3.70
C THR A 162 -4.38 3.92 -3.08
N TYR A 163 -3.16 4.43 -3.22
CA TYR A 163 -2.05 4.03 -2.36
C TYR A 163 -2.11 4.80 -1.03
N ILE A 164 -1.96 4.09 0.08
CA ILE A 164 -1.75 4.65 1.42
C ILE A 164 -0.31 4.34 1.81
N VAL A 165 0.46 5.37 2.15
CA VAL A 165 1.91 5.26 2.31
C VAL A 165 2.35 5.91 3.62
N PRO A 166 3.08 5.22 4.51
CA PRO A 166 3.76 5.87 5.63
C PRO A 166 4.93 6.74 5.11
N CYS A 167 5.20 7.84 5.78
CA CYS A 167 6.19 8.82 5.33
C CYS A 167 7.65 8.49 5.71
N ASP A 168 7.85 7.50 6.57
CA ASP A 168 9.14 7.19 7.23
C ASP A 168 9.78 5.87 6.77
N ILE A 169 9.47 5.45 5.54
CA ILE A 169 10.03 4.25 4.93
C ILE A 169 11.05 4.59 3.84
N TRP A 170 12.10 3.78 3.77
CA TRP A 170 13.04 3.77 2.67
C TRP A 170 12.78 2.57 1.79
N CYS A 171 12.65 2.79 0.47
CA CYS A 171 12.52 1.71 -0.50
C CYS A 171 13.71 1.77 -1.46
N ASP A 172 14.54 0.72 -1.52
CA ASP A 172 15.68 0.68 -2.45
C ASP A 172 15.23 0.68 -3.90
N LYS A 173 14.09 0.05 -4.20
CA LYS A 173 13.44 0.05 -5.50
C LYS A 173 12.04 0.64 -5.39
N ASN A 174 11.51 1.14 -6.50
CA ASN A 174 10.15 1.64 -6.56
C ASN A 174 9.14 0.53 -6.17
N PRO A 175 8.35 0.69 -5.09
CA PRO A 175 7.39 -0.31 -4.63
C PRO A 175 6.03 -0.20 -5.33
N PHE A 176 5.79 0.87 -6.08
CA PHE A 176 4.52 1.16 -6.74
C PHE A 176 4.47 0.59 -8.14
N ASN A 177 3.26 0.35 -8.63
CA ASN A 177 3.01 -0.10 -10.00
C ASN A 177 2.02 0.84 -10.68
N LYS A 178 2.15 0.97 -12.00
CA LYS A 178 1.21 1.73 -12.84
C LYS A 178 -0.20 1.09 -12.87
N TYR A 179 -0.27 -0.22 -12.72
CA TYR A 179 -1.52 -0.99 -12.67
C TYR A 179 -1.55 -1.87 -11.44
N GLU A 180 -2.74 -2.03 -10.86
CA GLU A 180 -3.02 -2.94 -9.75
C GLU A 180 -4.38 -3.61 -10.00
N LEU A 181 -4.53 -4.85 -9.57
CA LEU A 181 -5.76 -5.62 -9.84
C LEU A 181 -6.55 -5.98 -8.58
N TYR A 182 -5.94 -5.86 -7.40
CA TYR A 182 -6.55 -6.17 -6.11
C TYR A 182 -5.94 -5.34 -4.99
N SER A 183 -6.67 -5.24 -3.87
CA SER A 183 -6.17 -4.56 -2.67
C SER A 183 -5.15 -5.41 -1.92
N TRP A 184 -4.07 -4.80 -1.47
CA TRP A 184 -3.01 -5.47 -0.72
C TRP A 184 -2.39 -4.57 0.35
N TYR A 185 -1.80 -5.21 1.35
CA TYR A 185 -1.01 -4.58 2.40
C TYR A 185 0.39 -5.19 2.44
N MET A 186 1.42 -4.35 2.54
CA MET A 186 2.81 -4.77 2.49
C MET A 186 3.33 -5.17 3.86
N VAL A 187 3.87 -6.37 3.93
CA VAL A 187 4.55 -6.92 5.10
C VAL A 187 5.91 -7.48 4.70
N SER A 188 6.83 -7.52 5.65
CA SER A 188 8.15 -8.15 5.47
C SER A 188 8.09 -9.65 5.70
N ASP A 189 9.07 -10.38 5.15
CA ASP A 189 9.38 -11.76 5.50
C ASP A 189 10.02 -11.90 6.89
N GLU A 190 10.45 -10.81 7.53
CA GLU A 190 10.90 -10.80 8.93
C GLU A 190 9.72 -10.90 9.90
N MET A 191 9.97 -11.65 11.00
CA MET A 191 9.03 -11.80 12.09
C MET A 191 9.32 -10.77 13.20
N ASP A 192 8.27 -10.12 13.70
CA ASP A 192 8.34 -9.11 14.77
C ASP A 192 7.36 -9.49 15.90
N LYS A 193 7.83 -9.40 17.14
CA LYS A 193 7.00 -9.64 18.33
C LYS A 193 5.96 -8.55 18.56
N ASN A 194 6.18 -7.35 18.01
CA ASN A 194 5.27 -6.22 18.13
C ASN A 194 4.26 -6.12 16.98
N SER A 195 4.35 -6.99 15.99
CA SER A 195 3.39 -7.01 14.89
C SER A 195 2.11 -7.73 15.28
N ASP A 196 0.97 -7.12 14.98
CA ASP A 196 -0.35 -7.72 15.19
C ASP A 196 -0.84 -8.57 14.02
N VAL A 197 -0.06 -8.63 12.93
CA VAL A 197 -0.43 -9.25 11.66
C VAL A 197 0.46 -10.45 11.36
N ARG A 198 -0.15 -11.55 10.92
CA ARG A 198 0.54 -12.73 10.42
C ARG A 198 0.01 -13.14 9.06
N VAL A 199 0.90 -13.55 8.18
CA VAL A 199 0.53 -14.17 6.89
C VAL A 199 0.30 -15.67 7.12
N ASN A 200 -0.90 -16.14 6.82
CA ASN A 200 -1.24 -17.56 6.93
C ASN A 200 -0.81 -18.36 5.68
N ARG A 201 -1.01 -19.69 5.69
CA ARG A 201 -0.65 -20.58 4.57
C ARG A 201 -1.39 -20.26 3.26
N LYS A 202 -2.51 -19.53 3.33
CA LYS A 202 -3.30 -19.10 2.16
C LYS A 202 -2.86 -17.73 1.64
N GLN A 203 -1.79 -17.15 2.19
CA GLN A 203 -1.33 -15.78 1.88
C GLN A 203 -2.32 -14.68 2.29
N GLU A 204 -3.18 -14.96 3.29
CA GLU A 204 -4.09 -13.99 3.88
C GLU A 204 -3.44 -13.36 5.10
N LEU A 205 -3.75 -12.10 5.36
CA LEU A 205 -3.35 -11.38 6.56
C LEU A 205 -4.37 -11.64 7.66
N VAL A 206 -3.92 -12.29 8.73
CA VAL A 206 -4.74 -12.62 9.89
C VAL A 206 -4.19 -11.97 11.15
N GLN A 207 -5.05 -11.73 12.13
CA GLN A 207 -4.63 -11.26 13.43
C GLN A 207 -3.73 -12.31 14.09
N ARG A 208 -2.63 -11.85 14.66
CA ARG A 208 -1.68 -12.70 15.38
C ARG A 208 -2.27 -13.18 16.71
N GLU A 209 -2.04 -14.42 17.08
CA GLU A 209 -2.34 -14.91 18.42
C GLU A 209 -1.33 -14.32 19.43
N VAL A 210 -1.78 -14.17 20.70
CA VAL A 210 -1.06 -13.39 21.74
C VAL A 210 0.37 -13.87 21.99
N GLU A 211 0.64 -15.18 21.84
CA GLU A 211 1.97 -15.78 22.10
C GLU A 211 2.84 -15.95 20.84
N GLU A 212 2.32 -15.60 19.66
CA GLU A 212 3.04 -15.75 18.39
C GLU A 212 3.79 -14.47 17.98
N THR A 213 4.70 -14.60 17.00
CA THR A 213 5.28 -13.47 16.28
C THR A 213 4.50 -13.22 15.00
N GLY A 214 4.33 -11.96 14.63
CA GLY A 214 3.71 -11.55 13.37
C GLY A 214 4.74 -11.17 12.31
N ASN A 215 4.31 -10.96 11.08
CA ASN A 215 5.13 -10.39 10.03
C ASN A 215 5.34 -8.88 10.29
N LYS A 216 6.57 -8.39 10.17
CA LYS A 216 6.86 -6.95 10.32
C LYS A 216 6.04 -6.15 9.30
N MET A 217 5.26 -5.21 9.79
CA MET A 217 4.41 -4.35 8.98
C MET A 217 5.26 -3.26 8.31
N ILE A 218 5.17 -3.15 6.98
CA ILE A 218 5.83 -2.08 6.22
C ILE A 218 4.88 -0.89 6.05
N GLY A 219 3.57 -1.17 5.88
CA GLY A 219 2.53 -0.14 5.89
C GLY A 219 2.12 0.41 4.53
N ILE A 220 2.88 0.16 3.44
CA ILE A 220 2.41 0.52 2.10
C ILE A 220 1.20 -0.35 1.77
N THR A 221 0.13 0.30 1.32
CA THR A 221 -1.14 -0.39 1.02
C THR A 221 -1.71 0.15 -0.28
N TYR A 222 -2.32 -0.72 -1.05
CA TYR A 222 -3.16 -0.33 -2.17
C TYR A 222 -4.59 -0.80 -1.94
N LEU A 223 -5.56 0.10 -2.12
CA LEU A 223 -6.98 -0.20 -2.01
C LEU A 223 -7.67 0.08 -3.34
N ILE A 224 -8.33 -0.93 -3.93
CA ILE A 224 -9.27 -0.70 -5.03
C ILE A 224 -10.54 -0.04 -4.50
N GLU A 225 -11.37 0.51 -5.39
CA GLU A 225 -12.57 1.28 -5.05
C GLU A 225 -13.50 0.57 -4.04
N GLU A 226 -13.69 -0.74 -4.16
CA GLU A 226 -14.57 -1.51 -3.26
C GLU A 226 -14.06 -1.49 -1.82
N GLN A 227 -12.77 -1.82 -1.59
CA GLN A 227 -12.17 -1.80 -0.26
C GLN A 227 -11.99 -0.36 0.26
N SER A 228 -11.74 0.61 -0.63
CA SER A 228 -11.72 2.03 -0.27
C SER A 228 -13.03 2.48 0.37
N LYS A 229 -14.18 2.13 -0.23
CA LYS A 229 -15.50 2.43 0.32
C LYS A 229 -15.76 1.77 1.68
N PHE A 230 -15.27 0.54 1.86
CA PHE A 230 -15.35 -0.14 3.15
C PHE A 230 -14.52 0.59 4.21
N VAL A 231 -13.26 0.90 3.91
CA VAL A 231 -12.36 1.62 4.81
C VAL A 231 -12.90 3.00 5.18
N GLN A 232 -13.44 3.77 4.21
CA GLN A 232 -14.08 5.06 4.48
C GLN A 232 -15.16 4.95 5.56
N LYS A 233 -16.07 3.98 5.43
CA LYS A 233 -17.15 3.77 6.41
C LYS A 233 -16.60 3.41 7.79
N GLN A 234 -15.53 2.60 7.85
CA GLN A 234 -14.90 2.24 9.12
C GLN A 234 -14.21 3.46 9.76
N LEU A 235 -13.48 4.26 8.99
CA LEU A 235 -12.83 5.48 9.45
C LEU A 235 -13.86 6.45 10.05
N GLU A 236 -14.94 6.77 9.32
CA GLU A 236 -16.01 7.66 9.79
C GLU A 236 -16.71 7.19 11.05
N ARG A 237 -16.79 5.87 11.24
CA ARG A 237 -17.37 5.24 12.42
C ARG A 237 -16.41 5.26 13.61
N LEU A 238 -15.16 4.83 13.41
CA LEU A 238 -14.21 4.62 14.48
C LEU A 238 -13.62 5.94 15.00
N ASP A 239 -13.40 6.93 14.12
CA ASP A 239 -12.86 8.23 14.50
C ASP A 239 -13.73 9.03 15.50
N LYS A 240 -15.02 8.72 15.55
CA LYS A 240 -15.97 9.32 16.51
C LYS A 240 -15.92 8.67 17.91
N ILE A 241 -15.19 7.60 18.08
CA ILE A 241 -15.14 6.81 19.32
C ILE A 241 -13.79 7.06 19.97
N SER A 242 -13.77 7.70 21.13
CA SER A 242 -12.55 8.08 21.85
C SER A 242 -11.59 6.91 22.16
N ALA A 243 -12.11 5.70 22.32
CA ALA A 243 -11.29 4.51 22.50
C ALA A 243 -10.36 4.20 21.32
N TYR A 244 -10.62 4.76 20.14
CA TYR A 244 -9.79 4.59 18.93
C TYR A 244 -8.85 5.78 18.65
N ASN A 245 -8.76 6.77 19.54
CA ASN A 245 -7.88 7.92 19.32
C ASN A 245 -6.42 7.50 19.10
N GLU A 246 -5.93 6.50 19.85
CA GLU A 246 -4.57 5.98 19.72
C GLU A 246 -4.43 4.85 18.67
N SER A 247 -5.49 4.54 17.92
CA SER A 247 -5.50 3.43 16.99
C SER A 247 -4.80 3.79 15.68
N PHE A 248 -4.17 2.77 15.11
CA PHE A 248 -3.66 2.84 13.74
C PHE A 248 -4.80 2.61 12.74
N TRP A 249 -4.70 3.21 11.57
CA TRP A 249 -5.70 3.10 10.50
C TRP A 249 -5.90 1.66 10.02
N GLU A 250 -4.91 0.81 10.15
CA GLU A 250 -4.95 -0.62 9.82
C GLU A 250 -6.07 -1.37 10.57
N THR A 251 -6.51 -0.84 11.71
CA THR A 251 -7.70 -1.34 12.42
C THR A 251 -8.94 -1.38 11.52
N THR A 252 -9.03 -0.49 10.53
CA THR A 252 -10.14 -0.43 9.57
C THR A 252 -10.11 -1.54 8.52
N LEU A 253 -8.98 -2.24 8.36
CA LEU A 253 -8.82 -3.32 7.39
C LEU A 253 -9.38 -4.65 7.89
N TYR A 254 -9.65 -4.78 9.18
CA TYR A 254 -10.10 -6.04 9.75
C TYR A 254 -11.60 -6.26 9.59
N GLU A 255 -11.93 -7.44 9.08
CA GLU A 255 -13.25 -8.05 9.20
C GLU A 255 -13.10 -9.30 10.04
N LYS A 256 -13.51 -9.23 11.31
CA LYS A 256 -13.24 -10.22 12.37
C LYS A 256 -11.72 -10.36 12.62
N ASP A 257 -11.15 -11.53 12.36
CA ASP A 257 -9.77 -11.93 12.65
C ASP A 257 -8.82 -11.82 11.45
N ARG A 258 -9.30 -11.33 10.29
CA ARG A 258 -8.47 -11.16 9.08
C ARG A 258 -8.71 -9.84 8.38
N MET A 259 -7.70 -9.41 7.64
CA MET A 259 -7.80 -8.23 6.80
C MET A 259 -8.55 -8.53 5.49
N ILE A 260 -9.27 -7.53 5.00
CA ILE A 260 -9.98 -7.56 3.71
C ILE A 260 -9.06 -7.44 2.49
N VAL A 261 -7.75 -7.35 2.70
CA VAL A 261 -6.71 -7.16 1.69
C VAL A 261 -5.75 -8.35 1.65
N GLN A 262 -5.07 -8.54 0.52
CA GLN A 262 -4.09 -9.61 0.34
C GLN A 262 -2.72 -9.22 0.93
N ALA A 263 -1.93 -10.22 1.31
CA ALA A 263 -0.55 -9.99 1.69
C ALA A 263 0.34 -9.72 0.45
N ARG A 264 1.15 -8.64 0.52
CA ARG A 264 2.32 -8.44 -0.35
C ARG A 264 3.56 -8.59 0.52
N ILE A 265 4.22 -9.74 0.39
CA ILE A 265 5.39 -10.06 1.20
C ILE A 265 6.64 -9.57 0.46
N VAL A 266 7.48 -8.81 1.18
CA VAL A 266 8.74 -8.28 0.66
C VAL A 266 9.92 -8.70 1.52
N ASN A 267 11.11 -8.72 0.93
CA ASN A 267 12.33 -8.98 1.68
C ASN A 267 12.73 -7.74 2.49
N ALA A 268 12.90 -7.91 3.80
CA ALA A 268 13.22 -6.84 4.76
C ALA A 268 14.46 -6.00 4.39
N LYS A 269 15.44 -6.57 3.68
CA LYS A 269 16.67 -5.87 3.31
C LYS A 269 16.46 -4.76 2.28
N ARG A 270 15.25 -4.61 1.74
CA ARG A 270 14.92 -3.62 0.69
C ARG A 270 14.08 -2.44 1.21
N TYR A 271 13.66 -2.50 2.51
CA TYR A 271 12.76 -1.53 3.15
C TYR A 271 13.26 -1.11 4.53
#